data_95316929ae3b5478ca9bd8d4fc3dc0a8
#
_entry.id   95316929ae3b5478ca9bd8d4fc3dc0a8
#
_cell.length_a   1.000
_cell.length_b   1.000
_cell.length_c   1.000
_cell.angle_alpha   90.00
_cell.angle_beta   90.00
_cell.angle_gamma   90.00
#
_symmetry.space_group_name_H-M   'P 1'
#
loop_
_entity.id
_entity.type
_entity.pdbx_description
1 polymer ?
#
loop_
_entity_poly.entity_id
_entity_poly.type
_entity_poly.pdbx_seq_one_letter_code
_entity_poly.pdbx_strand_id
1 'polypeptide(L)'
;MLNVPGPGRIPRPFAIVPVAVPLPRPPEDPRHPIRERCCDDCGAPTHPVMMSCKDRTCPTCRAKWYGQHYKALLDFVSGWKDIRFLTLTERNIADLDFRKSHIVQLRGWFGELRRRFKEIEGGVYDVQATNRGRGWHPHLHILFDGSFVLEDQVRDAWREITKGSFEIKLKRVTDPEKAVGYLLSDFLQAPKIRPEDVAVYNEVFRGSRLLQTFGKCKGHRFIIPRPKFKCPKCGCEKSTDRDSWLKAAEVRAMEFSGDNSPP
;
A
#
# COMPACT_ATOMS: atom_id res chain seq x y z
N MET A 1 -35.81 8.75 -37.49
CA MET A 1 -35.15 9.61 -36.50
C MET A 1 -34.42 8.70 -35.56
N LEU A 2 -33.09 8.61 -35.70
CA LEU A 2 -32.25 7.75 -34.85
C LEU A 2 -31.83 8.55 -33.60
N ASN A 3 -32.17 8.03 -32.42
CA ASN A 3 -31.84 8.61 -31.15
C ASN A 3 -30.33 8.40 -30.88
N VAL A 4 -29.54 9.47 -30.94
CA VAL A 4 -28.12 9.46 -30.57
C VAL A 4 -28.02 9.61 -29.05
N PRO A 5 -27.40 8.66 -28.31
CA PRO A 5 -27.20 8.82 -26.88
C PRO A 5 -26.19 9.94 -26.63
N GLY A 6 -26.56 10.85 -25.75
CA GLY A 6 -25.72 11.98 -25.35
C GLY A 6 -24.41 11.55 -24.67
N PRO A 7 -23.39 12.42 -24.70
CA PRO A 7 -22.07 12.11 -24.15
C PRO A 7 -22.16 11.86 -22.64
N GLY A 8 -21.78 10.65 -22.25
CA GLY A 8 -21.70 10.24 -20.85
C GLY A 8 -20.80 11.19 -20.06
N ARG A 9 -21.26 11.61 -18.88
CA ARG A 9 -20.49 12.46 -17.95
C ARG A 9 -19.15 11.79 -17.64
N ILE A 10 -18.07 12.42 -18.07
CA ILE A 10 -16.71 12.07 -17.66
C ILE A 10 -16.62 12.29 -16.16
N PRO A 11 -16.25 11.28 -15.36
CA PRO A 11 -16.02 11.49 -13.93
C PRO A 11 -14.90 12.55 -13.75
N ARG A 12 -15.16 13.57 -12.95
CA ARG A 12 -14.17 14.59 -12.63
C ARG A 12 -12.91 13.92 -12.09
N PRO A 13 -11.70 14.28 -12.55
CA PRO A 13 -10.48 13.78 -11.97
C PRO A 13 -10.44 14.23 -10.50
N PHE A 14 -10.21 13.26 -9.60
CA PHE A 14 -9.97 13.56 -8.21
C PHE A 14 -8.76 14.49 -8.12
N ALA A 15 -8.96 15.69 -7.62
CA ALA A 15 -7.88 16.58 -7.29
C ALA A 15 -7.09 15.94 -6.14
N ILE A 16 -5.90 15.41 -6.46
CA ILE A 16 -4.94 15.00 -5.45
C ILE A 16 -4.32 16.30 -4.94
N VAL A 17 -4.89 16.83 -3.88
CA VAL A 17 -4.22 17.86 -3.07
C VAL A 17 -3.03 17.14 -2.42
N PRO A 18 -1.79 17.62 -2.55
CA PRO A 18 -0.69 17.14 -1.72
C PRO A 18 -0.96 17.65 -0.31
N VAL A 19 -1.75 16.88 0.42
CA VAL A 19 -1.94 17.12 1.83
C VAL A 19 -0.62 16.73 2.49
N ALA A 20 0.13 17.72 2.95
CA ALA A 20 1.01 17.50 4.08
C ALA A 20 0.11 16.93 5.19
N VAL A 21 0.03 15.60 5.27
CA VAL A 21 -0.76 14.93 6.29
C VAL A 21 -0.09 15.29 7.61
N PRO A 22 -0.71 16.10 8.48
CA PRO A 22 -0.18 16.30 9.80
C PRO A 22 -0.02 14.91 10.40
N LEU A 23 1.14 14.64 11.01
CA LEU A 23 1.33 13.37 11.71
C LEU A 23 0.11 13.18 12.61
N PRO A 24 -0.66 12.10 12.47
CA PRO A 24 -1.85 11.91 13.28
C PRO A 24 -1.44 11.99 14.73
N ARG A 25 -2.20 12.75 15.53
CA ARG A 25 -2.05 12.75 17.00
C ARG A 25 -1.96 11.29 17.43
N PRO A 26 -1.04 10.93 18.34
CA PRO A 26 -0.92 9.57 18.79
C PRO A 26 -2.32 9.11 19.25
N PRO A 27 -2.85 8.03 18.67
CA PRO A 27 -4.18 7.58 19.01
C PRO A 27 -4.18 7.11 20.47
N GLU A 28 -5.22 7.43 21.19
CA GLU A 28 -5.53 6.82 22.50
C GLU A 28 -5.87 5.33 22.37
N ASP A 29 -5.60 4.76 21.21
CA ASP A 29 -5.91 3.38 20.86
C ASP A 29 -4.84 2.45 21.46
N PRO A 30 -5.19 1.59 22.42
CA PRO A 30 -4.26 0.67 23.07
C PRO A 30 -3.59 -0.31 22.08
N ARG A 31 -4.12 -0.44 20.86
CA ARG A 31 -3.50 -1.23 19.80
C ARG A 31 -2.21 -0.62 19.24
N HIS A 32 -1.93 0.66 19.55
CA HIS A 32 -0.74 1.38 19.09
C HIS A 32 0.14 1.77 20.28
N PRO A 33 0.82 0.84 20.90
CA PRO A 33 1.71 1.18 22.00
C PRO A 33 2.81 2.12 21.51
N ILE A 34 3.18 3.06 22.35
CA ILE A 34 4.18 4.08 22.06
C ILE A 34 5.44 3.71 22.82
N ARG A 35 6.57 3.58 22.11
CA ARG A 35 7.88 3.40 22.71
C ARG A 35 8.58 4.71 22.89
N GLU A 36 9.19 4.88 24.05
CA GLU A 36 10.15 5.94 24.29
C GLU A 36 11.45 5.63 23.56
N ARG A 37 12.02 6.65 22.95
CA ARG A 37 13.40 6.63 22.44
C ARG A 37 14.24 7.60 23.23
N CYS A 38 15.51 7.23 23.44
CA CYS A 38 16.48 8.07 24.10
C CYS A 38 17.70 8.27 23.23
N CYS A 39 18.32 9.43 23.37
CA CYS A 39 19.62 9.71 22.80
C CYS A 39 20.69 8.78 23.39
N ASP A 40 21.53 8.19 22.56
CA ASP A 40 22.55 7.24 22.99
C ASP A 40 23.67 7.92 23.83
N ASP A 41 23.93 9.22 23.54
CA ASP A 41 25.04 9.94 24.21
C ASP A 41 24.61 10.57 25.53
N CYS A 42 23.44 11.21 25.58
CA CYS A 42 23.06 11.98 26.79
C CYS A 42 21.82 11.41 27.51
N GLY A 43 21.24 10.30 27.04
CA GLY A 43 20.08 9.66 27.64
C GLY A 43 18.78 10.49 27.57
N ALA A 44 18.81 11.68 26.98
CA ALA A 44 17.62 12.51 26.91
C ALA A 44 16.50 11.81 26.11
N PRO A 45 15.22 11.92 26.55
CA PRO A 45 14.10 11.39 25.81
C PRO A 45 14.01 12.09 24.44
N THR A 46 13.62 11.32 23.44
CA THR A 46 13.49 11.77 22.07
C THR A 46 12.03 11.60 21.60
N HIS A 47 11.81 11.74 20.31
CA HIS A 47 10.45 11.56 19.78
C HIS A 47 9.91 10.15 20.05
N PRO A 48 8.74 10.03 20.67
CA PRO A 48 8.11 8.74 20.90
C PRO A 48 7.76 8.05 19.57
N VAL A 49 7.90 6.74 19.52
CA VAL A 49 7.64 5.95 18.33
C VAL A 49 6.38 5.13 18.52
N MET A 50 5.35 5.47 17.75
CA MET A 50 4.12 4.68 17.69
C MET A 50 4.39 3.36 16.96
N MET A 51 4.09 2.24 17.61
CA MET A 51 4.21 0.91 17.05
C MET A 51 2.98 0.57 16.18
N SER A 52 3.19 -0.24 15.14
CA SER A 52 2.08 -0.72 14.32
C SER A 52 1.29 -1.79 15.05
N CYS A 53 -0.04 -1.69 15.00
CA CYS A 53 -0.94 -2.74 15.51
C CYS A 53 -0.99 -4.00 14.63
N LYS A 54 -0.32 -3.98 13.47
CA LYS A 54 -0.32 -5.07 12.47
C LYS A 54 -1.70 -5.37 11.84
N ASP A 55 -2.71 -4.62 12.21
CA ASP A 55 -4.03 -4.69 11.59
C ASP A 55 -4.00 -3.93 10.25
N ARG A 56 -4.27 -4.64 9.17
CA ARG A 56 -4.27 -4.09 7.81
C ARG A 56 -5.44 -3.16 7.52
N THR A 57 -6.48 -3.22 8.34
CA THR A 57 -7.64 -2.34 8.22
C THR A 57 -7.50 -1.06 9.04
N CYS A 58 -6.52 -1.00 9.93
CA CYS A 58 -6.29 0.13 10.80
C CYS A 58 -5.95 1.42 10.02
N PRO A 59 -6.76 2.47 10.11
CA PRO A 59 -6.56 3.69 9.33
C PRO A 59 -5.25 4.39 9.65
N THR A 60 -4.84 4.40 10.93
CA THR A 60 -3.59 5.02 11.39
C THR A 60 -2.36 4.33 10.81
N CYS A 61 -2.29 2.99 10.89
CA CYS A 61 -1.18 2.22 10.34
C CYS A 61 -1.11 2.35 8.82
N ARG A 62 -2.26 2.40 8.15
CA ARG A 62 -2.36 2.52 6.70
C ARG A 62 -1.89 3.88 6.21
N ALA A 63 -2.33 4.97 6.84
CA ALA A 63 -1.89 6.32 6.50
C ALA A 63 -0.36 6.47 6.65
N LYS A 64 0.18 5.97 7.77
CA LYS A 64 1.63 5.94 7.99
C LYS A 64 2.36 5.15 6.91
N TRP A 65 1.86 3.97 6.59
CA TRP A 65 2.47 3.10 5.59
C TRP A 65 2.42 3.74 4.18
N TYR A 66 1.28 4.32 3.80
CA TYR A 66 1.13 5.05 2.53
C TYR A 66 2.17 6.17 2.42
N GLY A 67 2.24 7.06 3.40
CA GLY A 67 3.19 8.18 3.38
C GLY A 67 4.65 7.73 3.25
N GLN A 68 4.99 6.61 3.89
CA GLN A 68 6.34 6.04 3.81
C GLN A 68 6.68 5.45 2.43
N HIS A 69 5.72 4.83 1.76
CA HIS A 69 5.98 4.08 0.52
C HIS A 69 5.72 4.89 -0.74
N TYR A 70 4.85 5.91 -0.68
CA TYR A 70 4.46 6.68 -1.86
C TYR A 70 5.67 7.28 -2.57
N LYS A 71 6.49 8.04 -1.85
CA LYS A 71 7.69 8.68 -2.44
C LYS A 71 8.68 7.65 -2.93
N ALA A 72 8.99 6.64 -2.13
CA ALA A 72 9.96 5.61 -2.51
C ALA A 72 9.52 4.82 -3.75
N LEU A 73 8.20 4.58 -3.90
CA LEU A 73 7.65 3.92 -5.06
C LEU A 73 7.64 4.86 -6.28
N LEU A 74 7.31 6.12 -6.10
CA LEU A 74 7.33 7.10 -7.17
C LEU A 74 8.75 7.28 -7.73
N ASP A 75 9.75 7.44 -6.86
CA ASP A 75 11.15 7.53 -7.24
C ASP A 75 11.59 6.28 -8.03
N PHE A 76 11.12 5.10 -7.61
CA PHE A 76 11.42 3.83 -8.26
C PHE A 76 10.84 3.73 -9.68
N VAL A 77 9.58 4.14 -9.88
CA VAL A 77 8.92 4.01 -11.18
C VAL A 77 9.24 5.16 -12.14
N SER A 78 9.69 6.30 -11.63
CA SER A 78 10.02 7.47 -12.47
C SER A 78 11.16 7.22 -13.45
N GLY A 79 12.01 6.22 -13.18
CA GLY A 79 13.08 5.79 -14.09
C GLY A 79 12.63 4.82 -15.20
N TRP A 80 11.36 4.42 -15.23
CA TRP A 80 10.86 3.47 -16.21
C TRP A 80 10.49 4.15 -17.54
N LYS A 81 10.66 3.43 -18.65
CA LYS A 81 10.47 4.00 -20.00
C LYS A 81 9.04 3.88 -20.51
N ASP A 82 8.39 2.76 -20.27
CA ASP A 82 7.02 2.48 -20.73
C ASP A 82 6.18 1.86 -19.60
N ILE A 83 5.67 2.74 -18.76
CA ILE A 83 4.92 2.35 -17.57
C ILE A 83 3.52 1.90 -17.97
N ARG A 84 3.14 0.72 -17.47
CA ARG A 84 1.81 0.15 -17.66
C ARG A 84 1.18 -0.25 -16.33
N PHE A 85 -0.12 -0.12 -16.27
CA PHE A 85 -0.93 -0.56 -15.15
C PHE A 85 -1.84 -1.72 -15.60
N LEU A 86 -1.71 -2.86 -14.93
CA LEU A 86 -2.51 -4.05 -15.20
C LEU A 86 -3.27 -4.42 -13.92
N THR A 87 -4.58 -4.57 -14.04
CA THR A 87 -5.43 -5.18 -13.02
C THR A 87 -5.82 -6.57 -13.49
N LEU A 88 -5.60 -7.57 -12.66
CA LEU A 88 -6.03 -8.94 -12.87
C LEU A 88 -7.00 -9.33 -11.77
N THR A 89 -8.18 -9.75 -12.14
CA THR A 89 -9.25 -10.08 -11.21
C THR A 89 -9.55 -11.56 -11.23
N GLU A 90 -9.74 -12.15 -10.07
CA GLU A 90 -10.27 -13.49 -9.92
C GLU A 90 -11.80 -13.43 -9.75
N ARG A 91 -12.50 -14.49 -10.18
CA ARG A 91 -13.93 -14.64 -9.90
C ARG A 91 -14.17 -14.67 -8.39
N ASN A 92 -15.37 -14.28 -7.99
CA ASN A 92 -15.74 -14.24 -6.57
C ASN A 92 -15.59 -15.61 -5.90
N ILE A 93 -15.06 -15.59 -4.68
CA ILE A 93 -14.89 -16.74 -3.81
C ILE A 93 -15.92 -16.64 -2.69
N ALA A 94 -16.61 -17.73 -2.37
CA ALA A 94 -17.57 -17.76 -1.27
C ALA A 94 -16.90 -17.38 0.08
N ASP A 95 -17.64 -16.72 0.96
CA ASP A 95 -17.10 -16.17 2.21
C ASP A 95 -16.36 -17.23 3.06
N LEU A 96 -16.90 -18.42 3.16
CA LEU A 96 -16.33 -19.53 3.95
C LEU A 96 -15.10 -20.18 3.29
N ASP A 97 -14.87 -19.93 2.00
CA ASP A 97 -13.81 -20.56 1.24
C ASP A 97 -12.57 -19.69 1.08
N PHE A 98 -12.66 -18.39 1.39
CA PHE A 98 -11.54 -17.48 1.24
C PHE A 98 -10.41 -17.78 2.23
N ARG A 99 -9.26 -18.14 1.73
CA ARG A 99 -8.09 -18.60 2.49
C ARG A 99 -6.80 -17.99 1.96
N LYS A 100 -5.75 -18.04 2.76
CA LYS A 100 -4.40 -17.62 2.38
C LYS A 100 -3.88 -18.35 1.13
N SER A 101 -4.31 -19.58 0.90
CA SER A 101 -3.99 -20.36 -0.31
C SER A 101 -4.43 -19.68 -1.59
N HIS A 102 -5.56 -18.96 -1.60
CA HIS A 102 -6.03 -18.20 -2.76
C HIS A 102 -5.07 -17.07 -3.13
N ILE A 103 -4.51 -16.38 -2.11
CA ILE A 103 -3.49 -15.34 -2.35
C ILE A 103 -2.22 -15.94 -2.95
N VAL A 104 -1.81 -17.11 -2.49
CA VAL A 104 -0.66 -17.84 -3.05
C VAL A 104 -0.95 -18.29 -4.48
N GLN A 105 -2.13 -18.83 -4.74
CA GLN A 105 -2.57 -19.28 -6.05
C GLN A 105 -2.65 -18.12 -7.05
N LEU A 106 -3.25 -16.99 -6.67
CA LEU A 106 -3.34 -15.78 -7.49
C LEU A 106 -1.96 -15.28 -7.93
N ARG A 107 -0.99 -15.30 -7.01
CA ARG A 107 0.42 -15.00 -7.31
C ARG A 107 1.04 -16.01 -8.26
N GLY A 108 0.73 -17.28 -8.09
CA GLY A 108 1.17 -18.36 -8.97
C GLY A 108 0.67 -18.18 -10.42
N TRP A 109 -0.61 -17.86 -10.58
CA TRP A 109 -1.22 -17.57 -11.87
C TRP A 109 -0.59 -16.33 -12.55
N PHE A 110 -0.32 -15.28 -11.76
CA PHE A 110 0.42 -14.14 -12.30
C PHE A 110 1.84 -14.53 -12.75
N GLY A 111 2.50 -15.38 -11.99
CA GLY A 111 3.80 -15.94 -12.37
C GLY A 111 3.74 -16.71 -13.69
N GLU A 112 2.65 -17.47 -13.95
CA GLU A 112 2.42 -18.16 -15.20
C GLU A 112 2.14 -17.20 -16.35
N LEU A 113 1.27 -16.21 -16.14
CA LEU A 113 0.98 -15.17 -17.14
C LEU A 113 2.27 -14.49 -17.62
N ARG A 114 3.16 -14.13 -16.70
CA ARG A 114 4.46 -13.51 -17.03
C ARG A 114 5.40 -14.41 -17.82
N ARG A 115 5.29 -15.72 -17.70
CA ARG A 115 6.08 -16.64 -18.55
C ARG A 115 5.60 -16.62 -19.99
N ARG A 116 4.31 -16.35 -20.23
CA ARG A 116 3.72 -16.23 -21.57
C ARG A 116 4.01 -14.87 -22.20
N PHE A 117 4.00 -13.80 -21.41
CA PHE A 117 4.17 -12.41 -21.87
C PHE A 117 5.51 -11.84 -21.38
N LYS A 118 6.53 -11.93 -22.24
CA LYS A 118 7.89 -11.41 -21.92
C LYS A 118 7.93 -9.89 -21.87
N GLU A 119 6.95 -9.22 -22.45
CA GLU A 119 6.72 -7.78 -22.42
C GLU A 119 6.47 -7.26 -20.98
N ILE A 120 6.01 -8.13 -20.07
CA ILE A 120 5.87 -7.83 -18.64
C ILE A 120 7.22 -8.11 -17.95
N GLU A 121 8.22 -7.26 -18.25
CA GLU A 121 9.61 -7.50 -17.90
C GLU A 121 9.87 -7.45 -16.38
N GLY A 122 9.28 -6.46 -15.70
CA GLY A 122 9.45 -6.30 -14.25
C GLY A 122 8.67 -5.13 -13.69
N GLY A 123 8.46 -5.18 -12.39
CA GLY A 123 7.65 -4.16 -11.75
C GLY A 123 7.34 -4.47 -10.30
N VAL A 124 6.23 -3.90 -9.85
CA VAL A 124 5.70 -4.03 -8.50
C VAL A 124 4.21 -4.35 -8.55
N TYR A 125 3.73 -5.15 -7.63
CA TYR A 125 2.31 -5.44 -7.49
C TYR A 125 1.86 -5.49 -6.04
N ASP A 126 0.58 -5.22 -5.84
CA ASP A 126 -0.16 -5.45 -4.62
C ASP A 126 -1.28 -6.47 -4.85
N VAL A 127 -1.58 -7.24 -3.81
CA VAL A 127 -2.72 -8.17 -3.79
C VAL A 127 -3.78 -7.61 -2.88
N GLN A 128 -4.96 -7.44 -3.42
CA GLN A 128 -6.10 -6.89 -2.71
C GLN A 128 -7.27 -7.88 -2.75
N ALA A 129 -8.20 -7.73 -1.82
CA ALA A 129 -9.47 -8.43 -1.84
C ALA A 129 -10.56 -7.52 -1.28
N THR A 130 -11.71 -7.51 -1.92
CA THR A 130 -12.89 -6.79 -1.44
C THR A 130 -14.03 -7.77 -1.19
N ASN A 131 -14.93 -7.44 -0.26
CA ASN A 131 -16.17 -8.16 -0.06
C ASN A 131 -17.31 -7.18 0.22
N ARG A 132 -18.28 -7.12 -0.69
CA ARG A 132 -19.46 -6.26 -0.59
C ARG A 132 -20.74 -7.07 -0.36
N GLY A 133 -20.63 -8.27 0.22
CA GLY A 133 -21.75 -9.16 0.48
C GLY A 133 -22.06 -10.14 -0.65
N ARG A 134 -21.18 -10.25 -1.65
CA ARG A 134 -21.29 -11.20 -2.78
C ARG A 134 -20.10 -12.16 -2.84
N GLY A 135 -19.45 -12.40 -1.71
CA GLY A 135 -18.21 -13.14 -1.62
C GLY A 135 -16.98 -12.26 -1.83
N TRP A 136 -15.83 -12.87 -1.61
CA TRP A 136 -14.53 -12.22 -1.76
C TRP A 136 -14.14 -12.07 -3.23
N HIS A 137 -13.62 -10.92 -3.57
CA HIS A 137 -13.19 -10.54 -4.91
C HIS A 137 -11.70 -10.19 -4.92
N PRO A 138 -10.82 -11.22 -5.04
CA PRO A 138 -9.38 -11.00 -5.06
C PRO A 138 -8.93 -10.40 -6.39
N HIS A 139 -7.94 -9.50 -6.32
CA HIS A 139 -7.35 -8.91 -7.50
C HIS A 139 -5.91 -8.48 -7.27
N LEU A 140 -5.18 -8.38 -8.36
CA LEU A 140 -3.82 -7.86 -8.42
C LEU A 140 -3.84 -6.49 -9.09
N HIS A 141 -3.24 -5.53 -8.45
CA HIS A 141 -2.83 -4.27 -9.06
C HIS A 141 -1.34 -4.32 -9.34
N ILE A 142 -0.98 -4.18 -10.61
CA ILE A 142 0.38 -4.38 -11.09
C ILE A 142 0.82 -3.13 -11.84
N LEU A 143 1.93 -2.56 -11.42
CA LEU A 143 2.62 -1.49 -12.13
C LEU A 143 3.92 -2.06 -12.68
N PHE A 144 4.14 -1.98 -14.00
CA PHE A 144 5.28 -2.59 -14.63
C PHE A 144 5.88 -1.74 -15.74
N ASP A 145 7.17 -1.90 -15.94
CA ASP A 145 7.89 -1.40 -17.09
C ASP A 145 7.96 -2.50 -18.14
N GLY A 146 7.54 -2.20 -19.36
CA GLY A 146 7.51 -3.20 -20.43
C GLY A 146 6.86 -2.71 -21.72
N SER A 147 7.06 -3.50 -22.78
CA SER A 147 6.57 -3.18 -24.12
C SER A 147 5.05 -3.27 -24.23
N PHE A 148 4.55 -2.91 -25.41
CA PHE A 148 3.13 -3.04 -25.71
C PHE A 148 2.72 -4.51 -25.76
N VAL A 149 1.58 -4.80 -25.16
CA VAL A 149 0.90 -6.09 -25.23
C VAL A 149 -0.59 -5.85 -25.45
N LEU A 150 -1.23 -6.71 -26.23
CA LEU A 150 -2.66 -6.61 -26.51
C LEU A 150 -3.47 -7.08 -25.30
N GLU A 151 -4.40 -6.24 -24.84
CA GLU A 151 -5.27 -6.54 -23.69
C GLU A 151 -6.06 -7.83 -23.88
N ASP A 152 -6.58 -8.08 -25.09
CA ASP A 152 -7.37 -9.28 -25.38
C ASP A 152 -6.54 -10.56 -25.25
N GLN A 153 -5.27 -10.56 -25.70
CA GLN A 153 -4.37 -11.70 -25.52
C GLN A 153 -4.10 -11.99 -24.04
N VAL A 154 -3.91 -10.94 -23.25
CA VAL A 154 -3.73 -11.06 -21.78
C VAL A 154 -4.99 -11.60 -21.14
N ARG A 155 -6.17 -11.14 -21.58
CA ARG A 155 -7.48 -11.59 -21.08
C ARG A 155 -7.72 -13.06 -21.35
N ASP A 156 -7.45 -13.50 -22.58
CA ASP A 156 -7.64 -14.90 -22.96
C ASP A 156 -6.69 -15.83 -22.21
N ALA A 157 -5.41 -15.44 -22.09
CA ALA A 157 -4.45 -16.18 -21.30
C ALA A 157 -4.84 -16.20 -19.80
N TRP A 158 -5.34 -15.09 -19.27
CA TRP A 158 -5.80 -15.04 -17.87
C TRP A 158 -6.99 -15.96 -17.64
N ARG A 159 -7.96 -15.98 -18.57
CA ARG A 159 -9.10 -16.89 -18.53
C ARG A 159 -8.68 -18.36 -18.57
N GLU A 160 -7.72 -18.71 -19.39
CA GLU A 160 -7.18 -20.06 -19.49
C GLU A 160 -6.46 -20.49 -18.20
N ILE A 161 -5.54 -19.65 -17.70
CA ILE A 161 -4.74 -19.91 -16.50
C ILE A 161 -5.63 -20.08 -15.27
N THR A 162 -6.64 -19.23 -15.12
CA THR A 162 -7.53 -19.21 -13.95
C THR A 162 -8.74 -20.12 -14.11
N LYS A 163 -8.92 -20.74 -15.27
CA LYS A 163 -10.07 -21.58 -15.62
C LYS A 163 -11.40 -20.82 -15.49
N GLY A 164 -11.42 -19.57 -15.98
CA GLY A 164 -12.67 -18.82 -16.14
C GLY A 164 -12.67 -17.37 -15.69
N SER A 165 -11.69 -16.86 -14.98
CA SER A 165 -11.60 -15.42 -14.67
C SER A 165 -11.12 -14.66 -15.92
N PHE A 166 -11.82 -13.59 -16.28
CA PHE A 166 -11.56 -12.84 -17.52
C PHE A 166 -11.52 -11.32 -17.32
N GLU A 167 -11.84 -10.85 -16.14
CA GLU A 167 -11.80 -9.42 -15.85
C GLU A 167 -10.37 -8.94 -15.70
N ILE A 168 -9.91 -8.21 -16.69
CA ILE A 168 -8.62 -7.55 -16.68
C ILE A 168 -8.77 -6.10 -17.13
N LYS A 169 -7.79 -5.28 -16.81
CA LYS A 169 -7.68 -3.92 -17.29
C LYS A 169 -6.22 -3.56 -17.48
N LEU A 170 -5.84 -3.29 -18.72
CA LEU A 170 -4.48 -2.89 -19.07
C LEU A 170 -4.48 -1.45 -19.59
N LYS A 171 -3.65 -0.59 -19.00
CA LYS A 171 -3.54 0.80 -19.40
C LYS A 171 -2.09 1.23 -19.49
N ARG A 172 -1.78 2.06 -20.49
CA ARG A 172 -0.56 2.84 -20.49
C ARG A 172 -0.67 3.94 -19.44
N VAL A 173 0.39 4.14 -18.69
CA VAL A 173 0.48 5.18 -17.67
C VAL A 173 1.14 6.41 -18.28
N THR A 174 0.41 7.52 -18.30
CA THR A 174 0.91 8.83 -18.72
C THR A 174 1.28 9.72 -17.55
N ASP A 175 0.83 9.35 -16.34
CA ASP A 175 1.03 10.08 -15.10
C ASP A 175 1.46 9.09 -14.01
N PRO A 176 2.76 8.96 -13.75
CA PRO A 176 3.28 8.02 -12.74
C PRO A 176 2.77 8.30 -11.32
N GLU A 177 2.56 9.58 -10.96
CA GLU A 177 2.06 9.95 -9.63
C GLU A 177 0.66 9.40 -9.40
N LYS A 178 -0.23 9.58 -10.39
CA LYS A 178 -1.59 9.02 -10.31
C LYS A 178 -1.58 7.49 -10.28
N ALA A 179 -0.70 6.86 -11.04
CA ALA A 179 -0.62 5.40 -11.08
C ALA A 179 -0.11 4.83 -9.75
N VAL A 180 0.90 5.44 -9.15
CA VAL A 180 1.40 5.09 -7.82
C VAL A 180 0.33 5.34 -6.76
N GLY A 181 -0.34 6.49 -6.81
CA GLY A 181 -1.46 6.81 -5.92
C GLY A 181 -2.58 5.78 -6.03
N TYR A 182 -2.91 5.33 -7.24
CA TYR A 182 -3.92 4.31 -7.46
C TYR A 182 -3.48 2.93 -6.94
N LEU A 183 -2.23 2.51 -7.20
CA LEU A 183 -1.69 1.26 -6.66
C LEU A 183 -1.76 1.23 -5.13
N LEU A 184 -1.48 2.37 -4.48
CA LEU A 184 -1.49 2.51 -3.04
C LEU A 184 -2.85 2.95 -2.47
N SER A 185 -3.87 3.17 -3.28
CA SER A 185 -5.15 3.76 -2.84
C SER A 185 -5.83 2.97 -1.74
N ASP A 186 -5.74 1.64 -1.79
CA ASP A 186 -6.31 0.77 -0.76
C ASP A 186 -5.60 0.89 0.59
N PHE A 187 -4.43 1.56 0.63
CA PHE A 187 -3.77 1.91 1.88
C PHE A 187 -4.29 3.21 2.49
N LEU A 188 -4.96 4.05 1.73
CA LEU A 188 -5.63 5.26 2.24
C LEU A 188 -7.11 5.02 2.55
N GLN A 189 -7.77 4.27 1.68
CA GLN A 189 -9.18 3.97 1.83
C GLN A 189 -9.35 2.67 2.63
N ALA A 190 -10.31 2.62 3.55
CA ALA A 190 -10.66 1.37 4.20
C ALA A 190 -10.93 0.29 3.14
N PRO A 191 -10.42 -0.94 3.30
CA PRO A 191 -10.75 -1.99 2.37
C PRO A 191 -12.28 -2.09 2.29
N LYS A 192 -12.78 -2.25 1.07
CA LYS A 192 -14.23 -2.39 0.83
C LYS A 192 -14.67 -3.78 1.25
N ILE A 193 -14.62 -4.01 2.54
CA ILE A 193 -15.03 -5.26 3.21
C ILE A 193 -16.07 -4.92 4.27
N ARG A 194 -16.89 -5.89 4.62
CA ARG A 194 -17.87 -5.75 5.70
C ARG A 194 -17.16 -5.79 7.06
N PRO A 195 -17.69 -5.15 8.11
CA PRO A 195 -17.09 -5.18 9.45
C PRO A 195 -16.83 -6.59 9.98
N GLU A 196 -17.75 -7.52 9.73
CA GLU A 196 -17.65 -8.93 10.12
C GLU A 196 -16.51 -9.70 9.42
N ASP A 197 -16.06 -9.22 8.27
CA ASP A 197 -15.01 -9.85 7.46
C ASP A 197 -13.59 -9.41 7.85
N VAL A 198 -13.45 -8.42 8.73
CA VAL A 198 -12.15 -7.82 9.10
C VAL A 198 -11.20 -8.87 9.68
N ALA A 199 -11.70 -9.76 10.53
CA ALA A 199 -10.89 -10.82 11.14
C ALA A 199 -10.33 -11.78 10.07
N VAL A 200 -11.19 -12.24 9.16
CA VAL A 200 -10.80 -13.12 8.04
C VAL A 200 -9.79 -12.42 7.13
N TYR A 201 -10.04 -11.18 6.77
CA TYR A 201 -9.12 -10.37 5.95
C TYR A 201 -7.73 -10.30 6.58
N ASN A 202 -7.66 -9.93 7.86
CA ASN A 202 -6.40 -9.82 8.58
C ASN A 202 -5.66 -11.16 8.70
N GLU A 203 -6.39 -12.27 8.89
CA GLU A 203 -5.81 -13.60 8.93
C GLU A 203 -5.24 -14.02 7.58
N VAL A 204 -6.01 -13.89 6.51
CA VAL A 204 -5.60 -14.27 5.13
C VAL A 204 -4.35 -13.51 4.69
N PHE A 205 -4.28 -12.23 5.01
CA PHE A 205 -3.14 -11.39 4.65
C PHE A 205 -2.00 -11.37 5.68
N ARG A 206 -2.13 -12.07 6.80
CA ARG A 206 -1.09 -12.10 7.85
C ARG A 206 0.25 -12.58 7.31
N GLY A 207 1.31 -11.79 7.55
CA GLY A 207 2.67 -12.08 7.09
C GLY A 207 2.88 -11.94 5.58
N SER A 208 1.86 -11.55 4.80
CA SER A 208 2.04 -11.23 3.40
C SER A 208 2.63 -9.83 3.25
N ARG A 209 3.61 -9.67 2.35
CA ARG A 209 4.10 -8.33 1.97
C ARG A 209 3.00 -7.59 1.22
N LEU A 210 2.83 -6.31 1.51
CA LEU A 210 1.88 -5.44 0.83
C LEU A 210 2.30 -5.23 -0.63
N LEU A 211 3.54 -4.77 -0.83
CA LEU A 211 4.12 -4.62 -2.16
C LEU A 211 5.14 -5.71 -2.42
N GLN A 212 5.12 -6.26 -3.63
CA GLN A 212 6.08 -7.24 -4.09
C GLN A 212 6.64 -6.84 -5.44
N THR A 213 7.95 -6.95 -5.57
CA THR A 213 8.67 -6.71 -6.83
C THR A 213 8.88 -8.01 -7.61
N PHE A 214 8.93 -7.91 -8.93
CA PHE A 214 9.08 -9.06 -9.80
C PHE A 214 9.92 -8.76 -11.05
N GLY A 215 10.27 -9.82 -11.80
CA GLY A 215 11.03 -9.72 -13.04
C GLY A 215 12.38 -9.06 -12.83
N LYS A 216 12.77 -8.15 -13.70
CA LYS A 216 14.02 -7.36 -13.58
C LYS A 216 14.08 -6.51 -12.30
N CYS A 217 12.94 -6.28 -11.66
CA CYS A 217 12.84 -5.53 -10.39
C CYS A 217 12.87 -6.44 -9.16
N LYS A 218 12.95 -7.78 -9.32
CA LYS A 218 12.90 -8.73 -8.20
C LYS A 218 14.02 -8.45 -7.20
N GLY A 219 13.64 -8.37 -5.93
CA GLY A 219 14.59 -8.12 -4.83
C GLY A 219 14.84 -6.64 -4.55
N HIS A 220 14.31 -5.73 -5.35
CA HIS A 220 14.38 -4.31 -5.02
C HIS A 220 13.74 -4.04 -3.65
N ARG A 221 14.47 -3.29 -2.82
CA ARG A 221 13.98 -2.85 -1.50
C ARG A 221 13.73 -1.35 -1.56
N PHE A 222 12.50 -0.96 -1.32
CA PHE A 222 12.16 0.46 -1.22
C PHE A 222 12.89 1.08 -0.04
N ILE A 223 13.72 2.08 -0.33
CA ILE A 223 14.40 2.86 0.71
C ILE A 223 13.38 3.86 1.24
N ILE A 224 12.83 3.57 2.41
CA ILE A 224 11.93 4.48 3.11
C ILE A 224 12.80 5.48 3.85
N PRO A 225 12.76 6.77 3.48
CA PRO A 225 13.50 7.80 4.20
C PRO A 225 13.05 7.81 5.66
N ARG A 226 13.97 7.56 6.56
CA ARG A 226 13.73 7.81 7.98
C ARG A 226 14.10 9.25 8.26
N PRO A 227 13.27 10.02 8.97
CA PRO A 227 13.67 11.35 9.41
C PRO A 227 14.99 11.20 10.20
N LYS A 228 16.00 12.00 9.82
CA LYS A 228 17.25 12.02 10.57
C LYS A 228 16.94 12.54 11.97
N PHE A 229 17.22 11.71 12.95
CA PHE A 229 17.13 12.11 14.33
C PHE A 229 18.31 13.03 14.65
N LYS A 230 18.04 14.10 15.36
CA LYS A 230 19.06 14.95 15.96
C LYS A 230 18.60 15.30 17.36
N CYS A 231 19.38 14.92 18.36
CA CYS A 231 19.04 15.19 19.74
C CYS A 231 19.00 16.69 20.01
N PRO A 232 17.89 17.24 20.51
CA PRO A 232 17.79 18.67 20.78
C PRO A 232 18.73 19.13 21.91
N LYS A 233 19.19 18.21 22.79
CA LYS A 233 20.06 18.53 23.91
C LYS A 233 21.55 18.50 23.55
N CYS A 234 22.03 17.50 22.81
CA CYS A 234 23.47 17.33 22.54
C CYS A 234 23.81 17.23 21.04
N GLY A 235 22.83 17.26 20.14
CA GLY A 235 23.04 17.19 18.71
C GLY A 235 23.37 15.79 18.16
N CYS A 236 23.47 14.75 19.00
CA CYS A 236 23.74 13.37 18.58
C CYS A 236 22.67 12.87 17.60
N GLU A 237 23.08 12.11 16.58
CA GLU A 237 22.20 11.53 15.58
C GLU A 237 21.80 10.07 15.86
N LYS A 238 22.22 9.53 16.99
CA LYS A 238 21.91 8.14 17.41
C LYS A 238 20.88 8.11 18.52
N SER A 239 19.94 7.19 18.41
CA SER A 239 18.93 6.96 19.44
C SER A 239 18.51 5.50 19.49
N THR A 240 18.30 5.00 20.71
CA THR A 240 17.88 3.62 20.96
C THR A 240 16.49 3.60 21.60
N ASP A 241 15.71 2.54 21.27
CA ASP A 241 14.42 2.31 21.91
C ASP A 241 14.68 1.86 23.36
N ARG A 242 14.04 2.51 24.33
CA ARG A 242 13.96 1.99 25.69
C ARG A 242 12.88 0.91 25.77
N ASP A 243 13.05 -0.07 26.65
CA ASP A 243 12.00 -1.08 26.95
C ASP A 243 10.87 -0.50 27.82
N SER A 244 10.66 0.82 27.75
CA SER A 244 9.60 1.53 28.42
C SER A 244 8.45 1.84 27.45
N TRP A 245 7.23 1.63 27.90
CA TRP A 245 6.02 1.95 27.19
C TRP A 245 5.42 3.22 27.80
N LEU A 246 5.22 4.24 26.98
CA LEU A 246 4.58 5.48 27.39
C LEU A 246 3.06 5.38 27.26
N LYS A 247 2.36 5.91 28.26
CA LYS A 247 0.92 6.15 28.13
C LYS A 247 0.67 7.36 27.25
N ALA A 248 -0.44 7.41 26.54
CA ALA A 248 -0.78 8.51 25.64
C ALA A 248 -0.78 9.89 26.34
N ALA A 249 -1.09 9.94 27.64
CA ALA A 249 -1.04 11.16 28.44
C ALA A 249 0.40 11.67 28.66
N GLU A 250 1.36 10.77 28.82
CA GLU A 250 2.79 11.11 29.01
C GLU A 250 3.39 11.67 27.72
N VAL A 251 2.98 11.13 26.57
CA VAL A 251 3.40 11.62 25.26
C VAL A 251 2.92 13.05 25.01
N ARG A 252 1.69 13.37 25.38
CA ARG A 252 1.17 14.74 25.27
C ARG A 252 1.94 15.73 26.13
N ALA A 253 2.32 15.32 27.35
CA ALA A 253 3.12 16.17 28.22
C ALA A 253 4.51 16.47 27.63
N MET A 254 5.13 15.51 26.90
CA MET A 254 6.42 15.71 26.23
C MET A 254 6.33 16.63 25.02
N GLU A 255 5.23 16.59 24.27
CA GLU A 255 5.02 17.46 23.10
C GLU A 255 4.79 18.93 23.49
N PHE A 256 4.20 19.18 24.66
CA PHE A 256 3.93 20.54 25.16
C PHE A 256 5.10 21.16 25.92
N SER A 257 6.09 20.40 26.35
CA SER A 257 7.29 20.91 27.05
C SER A 257 8.42 21.36 26.11
N GLY A 258 8.29 21.11 24.82
CA GLY A 258 9.20 21.64 23.80
C GLY A 258 8.84 23.08 23.47
N ASP A 259 9.58 24.01 24.05
CA ASP A 259 9.52 25.43 23.71
C ASP A 259 9.87 25.61 22.21
N ASN A 260 8.85 25.70 21.38
CA ASN A 260 8.96 25.96 19.93
C ASN A 260 9.02 27.48 19.67
N SER A 261 9.74 28.22 20.45
CA SER A 261 10.06 29.61 20.12
C SER A 261 11.12 29.61 19.03
N PRO A 262 10.86 30.13 17.82
CA PRO A 262 11.88 30.32 16.82
C PRO A 262 12.86 31.39 17.28
N PRO A 263 14.14 31.31 16.91
CA PRO A 263 15.16 32.30 17.20
C PRO A 263 14.88 33.64 16.49
#